data_494f8848349e992ce9ccd4b64f412292
#
_entry.id   494f8848349e992ce9ccd4b64f412292
#
_cell.length_a   1.000
_cell.length_b   1.000
_cell.length_c   1.000
_cell.angle_alpha   90.00
_cell.angle_beta   90.00
_cell.angle_gamma   90.00
#
_symmetry.space_group_name_H-M   'P 1'
#
loop_
_entity.id
_entity.type
_entity.pdbx_description
1 polymer ?
#
loop_
_entity_poly.entity_id
_entity_poly.type
_entity_poly.pdbx_seq_one_letter_code
_entity_poly.pdbx_strand_id
1 'polypeptide(L)'
;MITKQTVAERIAAYLRHELSLAQLVDWAEQAMIDGEFPEPEAAALAKVVARLGVADVRAFGLTWEDCETVLRELGYAAKIELAPALG
;
A
#
# COMPACT_ATOMS: atom_id res chain seq x y z
N MET A 1 -13.78 7.01 3.87
CA MET A 1 -13.08 6.37 4.99
C MET A 1 -12.03 5.39 4.47
N ILE A 2 -10.84 5.40 5.04
CA ILE A 2 -9.75 4.55 4.60
C ILE A 2 -9.65 3.34 5.52
N THR A 3 -9.99 2.17 4.98
CA THR A 3 -9.99 0.91 5.73
C THR A 3 -8.76 0.08 5.37
N LYS A 4 -8.56 -1.03 6.08
CA LYS A 4 -7.52 -2.00 5.72
C LYS A 4 -7.67 -2.46 4.28
N GLN A 5 -8.91 -2.71 3.86
CA GLN A 5 -9.20 -3.13 2.50
C GLN A 5 -8.79 -2.07 1.48
N THR A 6 -9.08 -0.79 1.77
CA THR A 6 -8.70 0.31 0.89
C THR A 6 -7.19 0.33 0.67
N VAL A 7 -6.41 0.25 1.76
CA VAL A 7 -4.95 0.27 1.68
C VAL A 7 -4.43 -0.96 0.93
N ALA A 8 -4.97 -2.13 1.25
CA ALA A 8 -4.55 -3.37 0.60
C ALA A 8 -4.82 -3.34 -0.91
N GLU A 9 -5.94 -2.79 -1.33
CA GLU A 9 -6.27 -2.65 -2.76
C GLU A 9 -5.31 -1.72 -3.49
N ARG A 10 -4.88 -0.64 -2.84
CA ARG A 10 -3.92 0.28 -3.43
C ARG A 10 -2.55 -0.38 -3.61
N ILE A 11 -2.10 -1.13 -2.61
CA ILE A 11 -0.85 -1.88 -2.70
C ILE A 11 -0.94 -2.94 -3.78
N ALA A 12 -2.05 -3.67 -3.84
CA ALA A 12 -2.26 -4.69 -4.87
C ALA A 12 -2.25 -4.08 -6.27
N ALA A 13 -2.88 -2.92 -6.46
CA ALA A 13 -2.88 -2.22 -7.74
C ALA A 13 -1.45 -1.82 -8.15
N TYR A 14 -0.65 -1.37 -7.19
CA TYR A 14 0.75 -1.06 -7.44
C TYR A 14 1.51 -2.32 -7.88
N LEU A 15 1.30 -3.45 -7.21
CA LEU A 15 1.97 -4.70 -7.53
C LEU A 15 1.54 -5.25 -8.89
N ARG A 16 0.32 -4.96 -9.33
CA ARG A 16 -0.17 -5.37 -10.65
C ARG A 16 0.16 -4.38 -11.77
N HIS A 17 0.94 -3.34 -11.46
CA HIS A 17 1.32 -2.27 -12.39
C HIS A 17 0.14 -1.45 -12.90
N GLU A 18 -0.97 -1.45 -12.17
CA GLU A 18 -2.12 -0.60 -12.47
C GLU A 18 -1.95 0.80 -11.89
N LEU A 19 -1.04 0.93 -10.95
CA LEU A 19 -0.78 2.15 -10.22
C LEU A 19 0.73 2.33 -10.14
N SER A 20 1.26 3.48 -10.54
CA SER A 20 2.69 3.74 -10.44
C SER A 20 3.08 4.05 -8.99
N LEU A 21 4.37 3.99 -8.69
CA LEU A 21 4.86 4.37 -7.36
C LEU A 21 4.50 5.81 -7.03
N ALA A 22 4.66 6.73 -8.00
CA ALA A 22 4.30 8.12 -7.80
C ALA A 22 2.82 8.29 -7.46
N GLN A 23 1.95 7.54 -8.15
CA GLN A 23 0.52 7.59 -7.90
C GLN A 23 0.17 7.01 -6.51
N LEU A 24 0.85 5.95 -6.10
CA LEU A 24 0.65 5.37 -4.78
C LEU A 24 1.07 6.36 -3.69
N VAL A 25 2.22 7.00 -3.87
CA VAL A 25 2.72 8.01 -2.93
C VAL A 25 1.77 9.20 -2.83
N ASP A 26 1.30 9.71 -3.98
CA ASP A 26 0.34 10.82 -4.01
C ASP A 26 -0.93 10.46 -3.26
N TRP A 27 -1.44 9.26 -3.49
CA TRP A 27 -2.62 8.79 -2.78
C TRP A 27 -2.38 8.75 -1.26
N ALA A 28 -1.21 8.22 -0.84
CA ALA A 28 -0.88 8.10 0.56
C ALA A 28 -0.74 9.47 1.24
N GLU A 29 -0.10 10.43 0.57
CA GLU A 29 0.03 11.77 1.08
C GLU A 29 -1.33 12.44 1.24
N GLN A 30 -2.20 12.28 0.24
CA GLN A 30 -3.55 12.83 0.30
C GLN A 30 -4.36 12.17 1.41
N ALA A 31 -4.19 10.86 1.60
CA ALA A 31 -4.86 10.13 2.66
C ALA A 31 -4.45 10.61 4.05
N MET A 32 -3.18 10.99 4.22
CA MET A 32 -2.71 11.54 5.50
C MET A 32 -3.29 12.92 5.79
N ILE A 33 -3.57 13.69 4.74
CA ILE A 33 -4.12 15.05 4.89
C ILE A 33 -5.62 15.01 5.13
N ASP A 34 -6.36 14.29 4.29
CA ASP A 34 -7.82 14.32 4.24
C ASP A 34 -8.50 13.02 4.68
N GLY A 35 -7.74 11.94 4.82
CA GLY A 35 -8.33 10.64 5.07
C GLY A 35 -8.84 10.47 6.48
N GLU A 36 -9.86 9.66 6.63
CA GLU A 36 -10.37 9.25 7.93
C GLU A 36 -10.05 7.77 8.13
N PHE A 37 -9.49 7.45 9.27
CA PHE A 37 -9.12 6.09 9.62
C PHE A 37 -10.05 5.59 10.72
N PRO A 38 -10.72 4.44 10.52
CA PRO A 38 -11.65 3.92 11.52
C PRO A 38 -10.95 3.36 12.76
N GLU A 39 -11.54 3.61 13.91
CA GLU A 39 -11.10 2.96 15.14
C GLU A 39 -11.62 1.52 15.16
N PRO A 40 -10.93 0.57 15.82
CA PRO A 40 -9.71 0.77 16.63
C PRO A 40 -8.41 0.73 15.83
N GLU A 41 -8.47 0.65 14.52
CA GLU A 41 -7.31 0.42 13.66
C GLU A 41 -6.63 1.69 13.16
N ALA A 42 -7.15 2.85 13.55
CA ALA A 42 -6.67 4.14 13.03
C ALA A 42 -5.18 4.34 13.16
N ALA A 43 -4.59 4.03 14.30
CA ALA A 43 -3.16 4.21 14.52
C ALA A 43 -2.32 3.30 13.59
N ALA A 44 -2.73 2.04 13.44
CA ALA A 44 -2.02 1.10 12.59
C ALA A 44 -2.14 1.48 11.13
N LEU A 45 -3.31 1.90 10.69
CA LEU A 45 -3.55 2.33 9.31
C LEU A 45 -2.77 3.60 8.99
N ALA A 46 -2.77 4.58 9.90
CA ALA A 46 -2.01 5.81 9.71
C ALA A 46 -0.52 5.53 9.57
N LYS A 47 0.01 4.60 10.36
CA LYS A 47 1.42 4.21 10.28
C LYS A 47 1.75 3.61 8.92
N VAL A 48 0.91 2.71 8.41
CA VAL A 48 1.09 2.08 7.11
C VAL A 48 1.02 3.12 5.99
N VAL A 49 0.02 3.99 6.01
CA VAL A 49 -0.15 5.01 4.98
C VAL A 49 1.01 6.00 5.00
N ALA A 50 1.49 6.38 6.19
CA ALA A 50 2.66 7.25 6.30
C ALA A 50 3.90 6.59 5.68
N ARG A 51 4.07 5.28 5.86
CA ARG A 51 5.18 4.54 5.25
C ARG A 51 5.09 4.56 3.72
N LEU A 52 3.88 4.42 3.17
CA LEU A 52 3.67 4.49 1.73
C LEU A 52 3.95 5.90 1.20
N GLY A 53 3.66 6.92 1.97
CA GLY A 53 3.86 8.31 1.57
C GLY A 53 5.32 8.71 1.39
N VAL A 54 6.26 7.91 1.90
CA VAL A 54 7.70 8.16 1.73
C VAL A 54 8.36 7.10 0.84
N ALA A 55 7.57 6.28 0.17
CA ALA A 55 8.10 5.18 -0.62
C ALA A 55 8.92 5.64 -1.84
N ASP A 56 8.71 6.86 -2.31
CA ASP A 56 9.49 7.44 -3.40
C ASP A 56 10.80 8.08 -2.93
N VAL A 57 11.02 8.17 -1.63
CA VAL A 57 12.29 8.65 -1.08
C VAL A 57 13.31 7.54 -1.21
N ARG A 58 14.44 7.85 -1.85
CA ARG A 58 15.46 6.86 -2.21
C ARG A 58 15.93 5.98 -1.04
N ALA A 59 16.01 6.55 0.16
CA ALA A 59 16.44 5.83 1.34
C ALA A 59 15.40 4.82 1.87
N PHE A 60 14.13 4.98 1.48
CA PHE A 60 13.06 4.13 1.96
C PHE A 60 12.61 3.11 0.90
N GLY A 61 12.28 3.57 -0.31
CA GLY A 61 11.84 2.68 -1.37
C GLY A 61 10.63 1.83 -1.00
N LEU A 62 10.22 0.99 -1.93
CA LEU A 62 9.13 0.04 -1.67
C LEU A 62 9.39 -1.21 -2.51
N THR A 63 9.91 -2.26 -1.87
CA THR A 63 10.19 -3.52 -2.52
C THR A 63 8.99 -4.45 -2.42
N TRP A 64 9.05 -5.58 -3.14
CA TRP A 64 8.04 -6.63 -2.99
C TRP A 64 7.94 -7.08 -1.53
N GLU A 65 9.10 -7.26 -0.86
CA GLU A 65 9.13 -7.69 0.53
C GLU A 65 8.48 -6.67 1.45
N ASP A 66 8.68 -5.39 1.19
CA ASP A 66 8.02 -4.32 1.95
C ASP A 66 6.51 -4.41 1.79
N CYS A 67 6.04 -4.64 0.57
CA CYS A 67 4.61 -4.79 0.29
C CYS A 67 4.03 -6.00 1.02
N GLU A 68 4.74 -7.12 1.02
CA GLU A 68 4.32 -8.31 1.75
C GLU A 68 4.19 -8.03 3.24
N THR A 69 5.18 -7.36 3.81
CA THR A 69 5.19 -7.02 5.24
C THR A 69 4.01 -6.14 5.60
N VAL A 70 3.78 -5.10 4.80
CA VAL A 70 2.67 -4.17 5.03
C VAL A 70 1.33 -4.89 4.91
N LEU A 71 1.15 -5.71 3.88
CA LEU A 71 -0.08 -6.47 3.70
C LEU A 71 -0.33 -7.41 4.88
N ARG A 72 0.73 -8.05 5.38
CA ARG A 72 0.62 -8.93 6.53
C ARG A 72 0.18 -8.17 7.78
N GLU A 73 0.71 -6.97 7.98
CA GLU A 73 0.30 -6.11 9.09
C GLU A 73 -1.17 -5.74 8.99
N LEU A 74 -1.72 -5.66 7.78
CA LEU A 74 -3.12 -5.39 7.54
C LEU A 74 -4.00 -6.64 7.65
N GLY A 75 -3.41 -7.81 7.84
CA GLY A 75 -4.14 -9.06 7.93
C GLY A 75 -4.33 -9.78 6.61
N TYR A 76 -3.55 -9.45 5.60
CA TYR A 76 -3.63 -10.07 4.28
C TYR A 76 -2.38 -10.89 4.01
N ALA A 77 -2.52 -11.90 3.16
CA ALA A 77 -1.40 -12.70 2.67
C ALA A 77 -1.22 -12.41 1.18
N ALA A 78 0.00 -12.07 0.78
CA ALA A 78 0.31 -11.89 -0.63
C ALA A 78 0.59 -13.27 -1.23
N LYS A 79 -0.06 -13.56 -2.35
CA LYS A 79 0.15 -14.81 -3.10
C LYS A 79 0.66 -14.48 -4.48
N ILE A 80 1.67 -15.22 -4.91
CA ILE A 80 2.20 -15.09 -6.26
C ILE A 80 1.62 -16.21 -7.11
N GLU A 81 0.92 -15.84 -8.16
CA GLU A 81 0.43 -16.80 -9.15
C GLU A 81 1.17 -16.55 -10.46
N LEU A 82 1.81 -17.59 -10.96
CA LEU A 82 2.54 -17.49 -12.21
C LEU A 82 1.60 -17.83 -13.37
N ALA A 83 1.55 -16.92 -14.33
CA ALA A 83 0.77 -17.13 -15.54
C ALA A 83 1.71 -17.08 -16.73
N PRO A 84 1.43 -17.86 -17.80
CA PRO A 84 2.23 -17.78 -19.01
C PRO A 84 2.18 -16.39 -19.61
N ALA A 85 3.32 -15.91 -20.07
CA ALA A 85 3.35 -14.65 -20.80
C ALA A 85 2.71 -14.87 -22.17
N LEU A 86 1.82 -13.96 -22.54
CA LEU A 86 1.16 -13.99 -23.85
C LEU A 86 1.92 -13.13 -24.83
N GLY A 87 2.56 -13.75 -25.74
CA GLY A 87 3.28 -13.09 -26.83
C GLY A 87 4.67 -12.74 -26.53
#